data_729a4cbea59de8b553b5ca306a33dc71
#
_entry.id   729a4cbea59de8b553b5ca306a33dc71
#
_cell.length_a   1.000
_cell.length_b   1.000
_cell.length_c   1.000
_cell.angle_alpha   90.00
_cell.angle_beta   90.00
_cell.angle_gamma   90.00
#
_symmetry.space_group_name_H-M   'P 1'
#
loop_
_entity.id
_entity.type
_entity.pdbx_description
1 polymer ?
#
loop_
_entity_poly.entity_id
_entity_poly.type
_entity_poly.pdbx_seq_one_letter_code
_entity_poly.pdbx_strand_id
1 'polypeptide(L)'
;MAINKNTFVEILEILENDGCIDNFQFYKNENVIKVCTDRDDAIYHFDNNNNLINPQIFVIQKKIEKLEKEKNNLENQLKVLTNN
;
A
#
# COMPACT_ATOMS: atom_id res chain seq x y z
N MET A 1 8.77 8.83 6.60
CA MET A 1 8.77 8.94 5.13
C MET A 1 7.36 9.22 4.65
N ALA A 2 7.18 10.26 3.87
CA ALA A 2 5.86 10.59 3.35
C ALA A 2 5.49 9.67 2.18
N ILE A 3 4.25 9.20 2.17
CA ILE A 3 3.74 8.37 1.08
C ILE A 3 2.94 9.27 0.15
N ASN A 4 3.37 9.35 -1.10
CA ASN A 4 2.67 10.11 -2.12
C ASN A 4 1.41 9.36 -2.57
N LYS A 5 0.36 10.11 -2.92
CA LYS A 5 -0.92 9.52 -3.35
C LYS A 5 -0.74 8.57 -4.54
N ASN A 6 0.06 8.94 -5.53
CA ASN A 6 0.26 8.10 -6.71
C ASN A 6 0.92 6.77 -6.35
N THR A 7 1.94 6.81 -5.51
CA THR A 7 2.59 5.59 -5.00
C THR A 7 1.61 4.76 -4.19
N PHE A 8 0.79 5.41 -3.37
CA PHE A 8 -0.22 4.73 -2.56
C PHE A 8 -1.22 3.99 -3.44
N VAL A 9 -1.71 4.63 -4.50
CA VAL A 9 -2.64 4.00 -5.45
C VAL A 9 -1.99 2.79 -6.15
N GLU A 10 -0.74 2.91 -6.57
CA GLU A 10 -0.02 1.79 -7.17
C GLU A 10 0.06 0.59 -6.23
N ILE A 11 0.36 0.87 -4.96
CA ILE A 11 0.42 -0.18 -3.94
C ILE A 11 -0.96 -0.81 -3.72
N LEU A 12 -2.01 0.01 -3.69
CA LEU A 12 -3.37 -0.50 -3.53
C LEU A 12 -3.77 -1.40 -4.70
N GLU A 13 -3.37 -1.07 -5.91
CA GLU A 13 -3.63 -1.92 -7.08
C GLU A 13 -2.96 -3.29 -6.92
N ILE A 14 -1.73 -3.32 -6.46
CA ILE A 14 -1.02 -4.56 -6.18
C ILE A 14 -1.74 -5.37 -5.10
N LEU A 15 -2.13 -4.72 -4.01
CA LEU A 15 -2.83 -5.39 -2.91
C LEU A 15 -4.19 -5.93 -3.35
N GLU A 16 -4.90 -5.21 -4.21
CA GLU A 16 -6.17 -5.69 -4.76
C GLU A 16 -5.96 -6.92 -5.61
N ASN A 17 -4.95 -6.92 -6.47
CA ASN A 17 -4.63 -8.08 -7.31
C ASN A 17 -4.22 -9.30 -6.48
N ASP A 18 -3.53 -9.06 -5.37
CA ASP A 18 -3.11 -10.16 -4.48
C ASP A 18 -4.20 -10.61 -3.52
N GLY A 19 -5.38 -9.98 -3.55
CA GLY A 19 -6.48 -10.32 -2.69
C GLY A 19 -6.34 -9.84 -1.25
N CYS A 20 -5.40 -8.93 -0.99
CA CYS A 20 -5.19 -8.37 0.35
C CYS A 20 -6.25 -7.34 0.72
N ILE A 21 -6.83 -6.68 -0.28
CA ILE A 21 -7.95 -5.77 -0.12
C ILE A 21 -9.01 -6.12 -1.15
N ASP A 22 -10.28 -5.79 -0.87
CA ASP A 22 -11.37 -6.04 -1.79
C ASP A 22 -11.39 -5.02 -2.93
N ASN A 23 -11.35 -3.75 -2.57
CA ASN A 23 -11.27 -2.67 -3.54
C ASN A 23 -10.87 -1.37 -2.84
N PHE A 24 -10.62 -0.34 -3.65
CA PHE A 24 -10.40 1.01 -3.16
C PHE A 24 -11.04 1.99 -4.13
N GLN A 25 -11.40 3.17 -3.62
CA GLN A 25 -12.04 4.20 -4.43
C GLN A 25 -11.78 5.58 -3.83
N PHE A 26 -11.84 6.60 -4.67
CA PHE A 26 -11.82 7.97 -4.18
C PHE A 26 -13.16 8.26 -3.50
N TYR A 27 -13.08 8.76 -2.28
CA TYR A 27 -14.24 8.98 -1.44
C TYR A 27 -14.40 10.46 -1.17
N LYS A 28 -15.58 11.01 -1.53
CA LYS A 28 -15.95 12.41 -1.42
C LYS A 28 -15.16 13.37 -2.31
N ASN A 29 -13.84 13.19 -2.44
CA ASN A 29 -13.01 13.98 -3.32
C ASN A 29 -11.70 13.23 -3.60
N GLU A 30 -10.87 13.80 -4.47
CA GLU A 30 -9.62 13.14 -4.89
C GLU A 30 -8.56 13.07 -3.79
N ASN A 31 -8.73 13.81 -2.70
CA ASN A 31 -7.78 13.82 -1.59
C ASN A 31 -8.14 12.80 -0.51
N VAL A 32 -9.16 11.99 -0.72
CA VAL A 32 -9.58 10.96 0.23
C VAL A 32 -9.73 9.63 -0.52
N ILE A 33 -9.08 8.59 -0.02
CA ILE A 33 -9.22 7.24 -0.57
C ILE A 33 -9.85 6.34 0.48
N LYS A 34 -10.92 5.64 0.08
CA LYS A 34 -11.56 4.62 0.90
C LYS A 34 -11.08 3.26 0.43
N VAL A 35 -10.49 2.50 1.35
CA VAL A 35 -10.02 1.15 1.09
C VAL A 35 -10.94 0.16 1.79
N CYS A 36 -11.50 -0.75 1.03
CA CYS A 36 -12.42 -1.76 1.55
C CYS A 36 -11.70 -3.09 1.71
N THR A 37 -11.80 -3.68 2.90
CA THR A 37 -11.29 -5.00 3.18
C THR A 37 -12.43 -5.89 3.68
N ASP A 38 -12.16 -7.18 3.82
CA ASP A 38 -13.15 -8.13 4.32
C ASP A 38 -13.53 -7.90 5.78
N ARG A 39 -12.75 -7.10 6.51
CA ARG A 39 -12.99 -6.83 7.94
C ARG A 39 -13.47 -5.41 8.20
N ASP A 40 -12.78 -4.42 7.65
CA ASP A 40 -13.05 -3.02 7.93
C ASP A 40 -12.77 -2.15 6.72
N ASP A 41 -13.50 -1.04 6.62
CA ASP A 41 -13.21 0.01 5.66
C ASP A 41 -12.29 1.04 6.32
N ALA A 42 -11.26 1.45 5.60
CA ALA A 42 -10.32 2.46 6.07
C ALA A 42 -10.36 3.68 5.16
N ILE A 43 -10.29 4.86 5.76
CA ILE A 43 -10.30 6.12 5.01
C ILE A 43 -8.96 6.81 5.20
N TYR A 44 -8.34 7.19 4.08
CA TYR A 44 -7.02 7.81 4.05
C TYR A 44 -7.11 9.20 3.45
N HIS A 45 -6.55 10.18 4.16
CA HIS A 45 -6.56 11.58 3.75
C HIS A 45 -5.18 11.99 3.24
N PHE A 46 -5.18 12.83 2.22
CA PHE A 46 -3.95 13.37 1.62
C PHE A 46 -3.97 14.89 1.69
N ASP A 47 -2.80 15.49 1.86
CA ASP A 47 -2.66 16.94 1.90
C ASP A 47 -2.63 17.55 0.48
N ASN A 48 -2.44 18.88 0.40
CA ASN A 48 -2.40 19.57 -0.89
C ASN A 48 -1.20 19.17 -1.74
N ASN A 49 -0.18 18.57 -1.15
CA ASN A 49 0.99 18.05 -1.85
C ASN A 49 0.84 16.57 -2.20
N ASN A 50 -0.37 16.01 -2.01
CA ASN A 50 -0.68 14.60 -2.24
C ASN A 50 0.12 13.65 -1.34
N ASN A 51 0.50 14.09 -0.17
CA ASN A 51 1.14 13.25 0.83
C ASN A 51 0.11 12.80 1.87
N LEU A 52 0.26 11.58 2.31
CA LEU A 52 -0.64 10.98 3.28
C LEU A 52 -0.54 11.69 4.63
N ILE A 53 -1.68 12.15 5.16
CA ILE A 53 -1.75 12.89 6.42
C ILE A 53 -1.99 11.98 7.61
N ASN A 54 -2.80 10.94 7.42
CA ASN A 54 -3.32 10.16 8.54
C ASN A 54 -2.33 9.05 8.93
N PRO A 55 -1.76 9.10 10.14
CA PRO A 55 -0.83 8.06 10.58
C PRO A 55 -1.49 6.75 11.00
N GLN A 56 -2.82 6.69 11.06
CA GLN A 56 -3.54 5.49 11.50
C GLN A 56 -3.74 4.47 10.39
N ILE A 57 -2.69 4.21 9.64
CA ILE A 57 -2.75 3.30 8.49
C ILE A 57 -2.04 2.00 8.81
N PHE A 58 -2.24 1.51 10.01
CA PHE A 58 -1.44 0.39 10.49
C PHE A 58 -1.56 -0.87 9.64
N VAL A 59 -2.76 -1.20 9.17
CA VAL A 59 -2.93 -2.49 8.49
C VAL A 59 -2.29 -2.49 7.11
N ILE A 60 -2.55 -1.47 6.32
CA ILE A 60 -2.01 -1.41 4.96
C ILE A 60 -0.52 -1.13 4.97
N GLN A 61 -0.06 -0.24 5.84
CA GLN A 61 1.36 0.05 5.97
C GLN A 61 2.15 -1.20 6.36
N LYS A 62 1.64 -2.01 7.29
CA LYS A 62 2.28 -3.26 7.66
C LYS A 62 2.28 -4.27 6.52
N LYS A 63 1.22 -4.33 5.73
CA LYS A 63 1.17 -5.20 4.55
C LYS A 63 2.17 -4.75 3.49
N ILE A 64 2.30 -3.44 3.28
CA ILE A 64 3.30 -2.88 2.37
C ILE A 64 4.71 -3.25 2.83
N GLU A 65 5.01 -3.05 4.10
CA GLU A 65 6.31 -3.41 4.67
C GLU A 65 6.60 -4.90 4.51
N LYS A 66 5.60 -5.73 4.74
CA LYS A 66 5.75 -7.17 4.58
C LYS A 66 6.04 -7.55 3.14
N LEU A 67 5.32 -6.96 2.19
CA LEU A 67 5.55 -7.21 0.76
C LEU A 67 6.93 -6.76 0.31
N GLU A 68 7.39 -5.60 0.80
CA GLU A 68 8.73 -5.12 0.50
C GLU A 68 9.79 -6.05 1.07
N LYS A 69 9.61 -6.56 2.29
CA LYS A 69 10.54 -7.51 2.89
C LYS A 69 10.57 -8.83 2.11
N GLU A 70 9.41 -9.34 1.72
CA GLU A 70 9.33 -10.56 0.92
C GLU A 70 10.02 -10.36 -0.43
N LYS A 71 9.82 -9.24 -1.07
CA LYS A 71 10.49 -8.90 -2.32
C LYS A 71 12.00 -8.85 -2.15
N ASN A 72 12.48 -8.19 -1.11
CA ASN A 72 13.91 -8.10 -0.84
C ASN A 72 14.51 -9.46 -0.53
N ASN A 73 13.81 -10.30 0.21
CA ASN A 73 14.27 -11.66 0.49
C ASN A 73 14.37 -12.50 -0.77
N LEU A 74 13.39 -12.40 -1.65
CA LEU A 74 13.40 -13.11 -2.92
C LEU A 74 14.53 -12.63 -3.83
N GLU A 75 14.79 -11.34 -3.87
CA GLU A 75 15.90 -10.78 -4.63
C GLU A 75 17.25 -11.26 -4.09
N ASN A 76 17.39 -11.33 -2.76
CA ASN A 76 18.60 -11.82 -2.13
C ASN A 76 18.81 -13.30 -2.41
N GLN A 77 17.75 -14.10 -2.35
CA GLN A 77 17.81 -15.52 -2.70
C GLN A 77 18.21 -15.73 -4.16
N LEU A 78 17.66 -14.92 -5.03
CA LEU A 78 18.02 -14.97 -6.45
C LEU A 78 19.50 -14.64 -6.68
N LYS A 79 20.01 -13.62 -5.97
CA LYS A 79 21.43 -13.26 -6.04
C LYS A 79 22.33 -14.42 -5.58
N VAL A 80 21.96 -15.06 -4.49
CA VAL A 80 22.74 -16.21 -3.97
C VAL A 80 22.75 -17.33 -5.00
N LEU A 81 21.60 -17.61 -5.62
CA LEU A 81 21.51 -18.67 -6.63
C LEU A 81 22.28 -18.33 -7.90
N THR A 82 22.33 -17.06 -8.30
CA THR A 82 23.02 -16.65 -9.52
C THR A 82 24.52 -16.49 -9.34
N ASN A 83 24.99 -16.31 -8.11
CA ASN A 83 26.42 -16.16 -7.81
C ASN A 83 27.13 -17.49 -7.51
N ASN A 84 26.41 -18.56 -7.55
CA ASN A 84 26.97 -19.89 -7.43
C ASN A 84 27.20 -20.48 -8.84
#